data_5b625af48d4ae62f4d9264679b17e318
#
_entry.id   5b625af48d4ae62f4d9264679b17e318
#
_cell.length_a   1.000
_cell.length_b   1.000
_cell.length_c   1.000
_cell.angle_alpha   90.00
_cell.angle_beta   90.00
_cell.angle_gamma   90.00
#
_symmetry.space_group_name_H-M   'P 1'
#
loop_
_entity.id
_entity.type
_entity.pdbx_description
1 polymer ?
#
loop_
_entity_poly.entity_id
_entity_poly.type
_entity_poly.pdbx_seq_one_letter_code
_entity_poly.pdbx_strand_id
1 'polypeptide(L)'
;MFVQLIQGRTSKPEELRAAVDRWMQDLAPGATGWLGSTGGVTEDGRFIAAVRFDSEEAARRNSERPEQGQWWAETERLFDGEVTFRDSSDVTVDVRGDPDQAGFVQIMQGRSTDPERAKQLMAQDEDKWAALRPDMVGSVVIGHDGGAYTMVMYFTSEADAREGEGKEVPPDMRATMEEMNKLSVGETEFFDLKQPAMRSPT
;
A
#
# COMPACT_ATOMS: atom_id res chain seq x y z
N MET A 1 -6.09 -6.24 -12.04
CA MET A 1 -5.64 -6.40 -10.64
C MET A 1 -6.74 -5.91 -9.72
N PHE A 2 -6.90 -6.57 -8.59
CA PHE A 2 -7.82 -6.19 -7.52
C PHE A 2 -7.05 -6.10 -6.22
N VAL A 3 -7.35 -5.11 -5.39
CA VAL A 3 -6.70 -4.89 -4.10
C VAL A 3 -7.74 -4.85 -3.01
N GLN A 4 -7.49 -5.60 -1.93
CA GLN A 4 -8.19 -5.48 -0.67
C GLN A 4 -7.29 -4.76 0.32
N LEU A 5 -7.70 -3.57 0.76
CA LEU A 5 -7.02 -2.79 1.78
C LEU A 5 -7.62 -3.13 3.14
N ILE A 6 -6.78 -3.53 4.08
CA ILE A 6 -7.15 -3.93 5.44
C ILE A 6 -6.53 -2.93 6.42
N GLN A 7 -7.32 -2.36 7.32
CA GLN A 7 -6.84 -1.40 8.29
C GLN A 7 -7.41 -1.66 9.68
N GLY A 8 -6.61 -1.42 10.71
CA GLY A 8 -7.00 -1.57 12.10
C GLY A 8 -5.95 -1.01 13.05
N ARG A 9 -6.09 -1.30 14.33
CA ARG A 9 -5.09 -0.98 15.36
C ARG A 9 -4.73 -2.25 16.11
N THR A 10 -3.48 -2.34 16.55
CA THR A 10 -3.03 -3.47 17.37
C THR A 10 -2.00 -3.03 18.40
N SER A 11 -2.12 -3.55 19.61
CA SER A 11 -1.08 -3.51 20.65
C SER A 11 -0.18 -4.75 20.63
N LYS A 12 -0.38 -5.66 19.64
CA LYS A 12 0.29 -6.96 19.54
C LYS A 12 0.97 -7.15 18.17
N PRO A 13 1.89 -6.25 17.75
CA PRO A 13 2.46 -6.27 16.41
C PRO A 13 3.21 -7.57 16.09
N GLU A 14 3.93 -8.15 17.05
CA GLU A 14 4.69 -9.38 16.84
C GLU A 14 3.78 -10.62 16.70
N GLU A 15 2.68 -10.68 17.47
CA GLU A 15 1.70 -11.76 17.32
C GLU A 15 1.00 -11.69 15.97
N LEU A 16 0.67 -10.47 15.52
CA LEU A 16 0.05 -10.24 14.21
C LEU A 16 1.02 -10.62 13.08
N ARG A 17 2.30 -10.25 13.19
CA ARG A 17 3.34 -10.67 12.23
C ARG A 17 3.42 -12.20 12.16
N ALA A 18 3.48 -12.87 13.29
CA ALA A 18 3.51 -14.34 13.35
C ALA A 18 2.25 -14.98 12.75
N ALA A 19 1.07 -14.34 12.88
CA ALA A 19 -0.15 -14.81 12.23
C ALA A 19 -0.07 -14.71 10.70
N VAL A 20 0.48 -13.60 10.18
CA VAL A 20 0.72 -13.42 8.74
C VAL A 20 1.75 -14.42 8.21
N ASP A 21 2.81 -14.69 8.96
CA ASP A 21 3.83 -15.67 8.56
C ASP A 21 3.25 -17.10 8.51
N ARG A 22 2.35 -17.46 9.44
CA ARG A 22 1.60 -18.74 9.37
C ARG A 22 0.71 -18.78 8.13
N TRP A 23 0.01 -17.71 7.81
CA TRP A 23 -0.80 -17.63 6.58
C TRP A 23 0.04 -17.93 5.34
N MET A 24 1.24 -17.37 5.27
CA MET A 24 2.17 -17.61 4.16
C MET A 24 2.55 -19.09 4.01
N GLN A 25 2.76 -19.77 5.14
CA GLN A 25 3.16 -21.16 5.12
C GLN A 25 1.99 -22.11 4.82
N ASP A 26 0.84 -21.86 5.43
CA ASP A 26 -0.25 -22.83 5.47
C ASP A 26 -1.34 -22.55 4.43
N LEU A 27 -1.58 -21.28 4.08
CA LEU A 27 -2.75 -20.86 3.30
C LEU A 27 -2.42 -20.23 1.95
N ALA A 28 -1.29 -19.54 1.82
CA ALA A 28 -0.88 -18.90 0.57
C ALA A 28 -0.77 -19.88 -0.61
N PRO A 29 -0.29 -21.13 -0.45
CA PRO A 29 -0.24 -22.09 -1.57
C PRO A 29 -1.60 -22.41 -2.18
N GLY A 30 -2.68 -22.27 -1.41
CA GLY A 30 -4.06 -22.48 -1.89
C GLY A 30 -4.77 -21.20 -2.33
N ALA A 31 -4.16 -20.03 -2.20
CA ALA A 31 -4.75 -18.74 -2.55
C ALA A 31 -4.56 -18.44 -4.05
N THR A 32 -5.28 -19.18 -4.89
CA THR A 32 -5.20 -19.05 -6.36
C THR A 32 -5.54 -17.63 -6.80
N GLY A 33 -4.64 -17.00 -7.58
CA GLY A 33 -4.80 -15.64 -8.07
C GLY A 33 -4.30 -14.57 -7.08
N TRP A 34 -3.81 -14.94 -5.91
CA TRP A 34 -3.09 -14.00 -5.04
C TRP A 34 -1.76 -13.60 -5.68
N LEU A 35 -1.51 -12.28 -5.75
CA LEU A 35 -0.33 -11.69 -6.39
C LEU A 35 0.69 -11.14 -5.39
N GLY A 36 0.36 -11.18 -4.12
CA GLY A 36 1.21 -10.67 -3.07
C GLY A 36 0.50 -9.71 -2.12
N SER A 37 1.19 -9.35 -1.06
CA SER A 37 0.71 -8.38 -0.08
C SER A 37 1.85 -7.52 0.45
N THR A 38 1.52 -6.28 0.80
CA THR A 38 2.41 -5.34 1.45
C THR A 38 1.67 -4.73 2.63
N GLY A 39 2.25 -4.80 3.82
CA GLY A 39 1.60 -4.24 5.01
C GLY A 39 2.52 -4.23 6.21
N GLY A 40 2.01 -3.76 7.32
CA GLY A 40 2.74 -3.70 8.58
C GLY A 40 2.01 -2.90 9.65
N VAL A 41 2.69 -2.74 10.77
CA VAL A 41 2.23 -1.93 11.91
C VAL A 41 3.17 -0.75 12.06
N THR A 42 2.60 0.45 12.15
CA THR A 42 3.34 1.67 12.46
C THR A 42 3.76 1.72 13.94
N GLU A 43 4.68 2.61 14.29
CA GLU A 43 5.14 2.76 15.69
C GLU A 43 4.00 3.13 16.67
N ASP A 44 2.95 3.79 16.19
CA ASP A 44 1.77 4.15 16.99
C ASP A 44 0.66 3.06 16.99
N GLY A 45 0.96 1.87 16.46
CA GLY A 45 0.08 0.69 16.51
C GLY A 45 -1.02 0.66 15.44
N ARG A 46 -0.95 1.50 14.39
CA ARG A 46 -1.86 1.41 13.25
C ARG A 46 -1.39 0.32 12.29
N PHE A 47 -2.28 -0.56 11.94
CA PHE A 47 -2.05 -1.60 10.93
C PHE A 47 -2.66 -1.20 9.61
N ILE A 48 -1.93 -1.44 8.53
CA ILE A 48 -2.43 -1.33 7.17
C ILE A 48 -1.80 -2.42 6.29
N ALA A 49 -2.60 -3.04 5.43
CA ALA A 49 -2.12 -4.00 4.45
C ALA A 49 -2.90 -3.88 3.13
N ALA A 50 -2.18 -3.89 2.02
CA ALA A 50 -2.71 -4.00 0.67
C ALA A 50 -2.47 -5.42 0.15
N VAL A 51 -3.55 -6.21 0.03
CA VAL A 51 -3.52 -7.59 -0.48
C VAL A 51 -3.97 -7.58 -1.92
N ARG A 52 -3.12 -8.05 -2.83
CA ARG A 52 -3.32 -7.99 -4.28
C ARG A 52 -3.75 -9.33 -4.84
N PHE A 53 -4.75 -9.30 -5.71
CA PHE A 53 -5.23 -10.45 -6.47
C PHE A 53 -5.29 -10.13 -7.96
N ASP A 54 -5.28 -11.15 -8.82
CA ASP A 54 -5.46 -10.98 -10.26
C ASP A 54 -6.86 -10.46 -10.60
N SER A 55 -7.86 -10.80 -9.78
CA SER A 55 -9.26 -10.45 -9.97
C SER A 55 -10.03 -10.38 -8.64
N GLU A 56 -11.17 -9.69 -8.63
CA GLU A 56 -12.12 -9.68 -7.53
C GLU A 56 -12.64 -11.10 -7.23
N GLU A 57 -12.88 -11.88 -8.28
CA GLU A 57 -13.32 -13.27 -8.17
C GLU A 57 -12.30 -14.14 -7.43
N ALA A 58 -10.99 -13.94 -7.66
CA ALA A 58 -9.94 -14.64 -6.92
C ALA A 58 -9.91 -14.25 -5.43
N ALA A 59 -10.05 -12.95 -5.13
CA ALA A 59 -10.16 -12.47 -3.76
C ALA A 59 -11.37 -13.07 -3.03
N ARG A 60 -12.54 -13.07 -3.70
CA ARG A 60 -13.76 -13.66 -3.17
C ARG A 60 -13.60 -15.17 -2.91
N ARG A 61 -13.09 -15.95 -3.88
CA ARG A 61 -12.83 -17.38 -3.70
C ARG A 61 -11.90 -17.65 -2.52
N ASN A 62 -10.85 -16.83 -2.34
CA ASN A 62 -9.95 -16.97 -1.22
C ASN A 62 -10.68 -16.72 0.12
N SER A 63 -11.52 -15.68 0.19
CA SER A 63 -12.28 -15.33 1.41
C SER A 63 -13.31 -16.41 1.79
N GLU A 64 -13.86 -17.12 0.81
CA GLU A 64 -14.85 -18.20 1.00
C GLU A 64 -14.23 -19.53 1.46
N ARG A 65 -12.89 -19.66 1.48
CA ARG A 65 -12.22 -20.87 1.96
C ARG A 65 -12.43 -21.04 3.47
N PRO A 66 -12.86 -22.22 3.95
CA PRO A 66 -13.08 -22.46 5.38
C PRO A 66 -11.84 -22.20 6.24
N GLU A 67 -10.67 -22.60 5.77
CA GLU A 67 -9.39 -22.41 6.47
C GLU A 67 -9.00 -20.91 6.52
N GLN A 68 -9.32 -20.13 5.50
CA GLN A 68 -9.14 -18.69 5.49
C GLN A 68 -10.04 -18.01 6.55
N GLY A 69 -11.29 -18.42 6.61
CA GLY A 69 -12.23 -17.92 7.61
C GLY A 69 -11.81 -18.25 9.04
N GLN A 70 -11.30 -19.48 9.29
CA GLN A 70 -10.78 -19.86 10.58
C GLN A 70 -9.55 -19.04 10.97
N TRP A 71 -8.58 -18.89 10.06
CA TRP A 71 -7.39 -18.08 10.30
C TRP A 71 -7.76 -16.64 10.61
N TRP A 72 -8.70 -16.07 9.86
CA TRP A 72 -9.15 -14.69 10.08
C TRP A 72 -9.80 -14.52 11.47
N ALA A 73 -10.68 -15.42 11.87
CA ALA A 73 -11.35 -15.37 13.18
C ALA A 73 -10.36 -15.43 14.36
N GLU A 74 -9.20 -16.07 14.19
CA GLU A 74 -8.13 -16.06 15.18
C GLU A 74 -7.31 -14.77 15.12
N THR A 75 -7.00 -14.28 13.90
CA THR A 75 -6.17 -13.11 13.67
C THR A 75 -6.88 -11.81 14.06
N GLU A 76 -8.19 -11.72 13.84
CA GLU A 76 -9.00 -10.56 14.20
C GLU A 76 -8.93 -10.23 15.71
N ARG A 77 -8.75 -11.23 16.57
CA ARG A 77 -8.59 -11.06 18.03
C ARG A 77 -7.27 -10.39 18.44
N LEU A 78 -6.36 -10.21 17.51
CA LEU A 78 -5.10 -9.49 17.73
C LEU A 78 -5.24 -7.97 17.52
N PHE A 79 -6.39 -7.53 17.00
CA PHE A 79 -6.68 -6.12 16.81
C PHE A 79 -7.41 -5.50 18.00
N ASP A 80 -7.13 -4.22 18.23
CA ASP A 80 -7.77 -3.40 19.25
C ASP A 80 -8.94 -2.63 18.62
N GLY A 81 -10.12 -3.26 18.56
CA GLY A 81 -11.32 -2.69 17.97
C GLY A 81 -11.62 -3.18 16.57
N GLU A 82 -12.30 -2.38 15.78
CA GLU A 82 -12.80 -2.73 14.46
C GLU A 82 -11.69 -2.80 13.43
N VAL A 83 -11.76 -3.80 12.54
CA VAL A 83 -10.93 -3.89 11.33
C VAL A 83 -11.79 -3.53 10.13
N THR A 84 -11.30 -2.63 9.30
CA THR A 84 -11.98 -2.18 8.09
C THR A 84 -11.36 -2.81 6.85
N PHE A 85 -12.23 -3.13 5.89
CA PHE A 85 -11.85 -3.62 4.56
C PHE A 85 -12.33 -2.64 3.51
N ARG A 86 -11.47 -2.36 2.54
CA ARG A 86 -11.82 -1.52 1.40
C ARG A 86 -11.26 -2.14 0.13
N ASP A 87 -12.13 -2.52 -0.76
CA ASP A 87 -11.81 -3.19 -2.00
C ASP A 87 -11.74 -2.20 -3.16
N SER A 88 -10.86 -2.46 -4.14
CA SER A 88 -10.75 -1.64 -5.35
C SER A 88 -10.17 -2.42 -6.52
N SER A 89 -10.72 -2.15 -7.72
CA SER A 89 -10.15 -2.55 -9.02
C SER A 89 -9.49 -1.38 -9.76
N ASP A 90 -9.59 -0.16 -9.24
CA ASP A 90 -8.89 1.02 -9.77
C ASP A 90 -7.46 1.06 -9.21
N VAL A 91 -6.57 0.32 -9.87
CA VAL A 91 -5.20 0.11 -9.41
C VAL A 91 -4.21 0.45 -10.51
N THR A 92 -3.28 1.35 -10.20
CA THR A 92 -2.13 1.68 -11.06
C THR A 92 -0.85 1.23 -10.36
N VAL A 93 0.04 0.57 -11.10
CA VAL A 93 1.31 0.05 -10.58
C VAL A 93 2.46 0.66 -11.38
N ASP A 94 3.42 1.23 -10.66
CA ASP A 94 4.72 1.67 -11.20
C ASP A 94 5.82 0.85 -10.53
N VAL A 95 6.62 0.13 -11.33
CA VAL A 95 7.72 -0.71 -10.84
C VAL A 95 9.02 -0.24 -11.50
N ARG A 96 9.95 0.23 -10.68
CA ARG A 96 11.26 0.77 -11.11
C ARG A 96 12.45 -0.09 -10.67
N GLY A 97 12.21 -0.93 -9.67
CA GLY A 97 13.18 -1.87 -9.10
C GLY A 97 12.48 -3.13 -8.61
N ASP A 98 13.00 -3.73 -7.55
CA ASP A 98 12.38 -4.88 -6.90
C ASP A 98 11.68 -4.44 -5.59
N PRO A 99 10.32 -4.29 -5.59
CA PRO A 99 9.59 -3.90 -4.39
C PRO A 99 9.77 -4.88 -3.22
N ASP A 100 10.05 -6.16 -3.49
CA ASP A 100 10.25 -7.16 -2.44
C ASP A 100 11.57 -6.97 -1.68
N GLN A 101 12.48 -6.14 -2.22
CA GLN A 101 13.73 -5.75 -1.57
C GLN A 101 13.66 -4.37 -0.88
N ALA A 102 12.49 -3.73 -0.86
CA ALA A 102 12.35 -2.45 -0.19
C ALA A 102 12.63 -2.56 1.31
N GLY A 103 13.46 -1.66 1.84
CA GLY A 103 13.78 -1.58 3.27
C GLY A 103 12.80 -0.69 4.06
N PHE A 104 11.99 0.09 3.35
CA PHE A 104 10.98 0.97 3.93
C PHE A 104 9.78 1.09 3.00
N VAL A 105 8.58 1.09 3.56
CA VAL A 105 7.34 1.36 2.84
C VAL A 105 6.59 2.48 3.53
N GLN A 106 6.21 3.49 2.76
CA GLN A 106 5.30 4.52 3.22
C GLN A 106 3.97 4.37 2.48
N ILE A 107 2.88 4.34 3.24
CA ILE A 107 1.53 4.33 2.66
C ILE A 107 0.89 5.68 2.94
N MET A 108 0.44 6.33 1.88
CA MET A 108 -0.21 7.62 1.93
C MET A 108 -1.69 7.46 1.60
N GLN A 109 -2.57 8.09 2.38
CA GLN A 109 -4.00 8.16 2.10
C GLN A 109 -4.44 9.60 2.01
N GLY A 110 -5.21 9.91 0.98
CA GLY A 110 -5.71 11.25 0.75
C GLY A 110 -6.96 11.25 -0.12
N ARG A 111 -7.35 12.44 -0.56
CA ARG A 111 -8.49 12.63 -1.46
C ARG A 111 -8.14 13.67 -2.51
N SER A 112 -8.59 13.43 -3.74
CA SER A 112 -8.49 14.36 -4.87
C SER A 112 -9.87 14.83 -5.31
N THR A 113 -9.99 16.11 -5.70
CA THR A 113 -11.19 16.64 -6.37
C THR A 113 -11.34 16.13 -7.80
N ASP A 114 -10.22 15.73 -8.43
CA ASP A 114 -10.18 15.21 -9.80
C ASP A 114 -9.10 14.10 -9.88
N PRO A 115 -9.48 12.83 -9.58
CA PRO A 115 -8.56 11.69 -9.61
C PRO A 115 -7.94 11.45 -11.00
N GLU A 116 -8.72 11.63 -12.06
CA GLU A 116 -8.22 11.42 -13.43
C GLU A 116 -7.17 12.45 -13.82
N ARG A 117 -7.40 13.73 -13.45
CA ARG A 117 -6.39 14.77 -13.67
C ARG A 117 -5.14 14.52 -12.83
N ALA A 118 -5.29 14.05 -11.59
CA ALA A 118 -4.16 13.67 -10.74
C ALA A 118 -3.32 12.56 -11.38
N LYS A 119 -3.94 11.49 -11.91
CA LYS A 119 -3.26 10.41 -12.64
C LYS A 119 -2.48 10.96 -13.86
N GLN A 120 -3.09 11.85 -14.64
CA GLN A 120 -2.42 12.47 -15.80
C GLN A 120 -1.18 13.28 -15.38
N LEU A 121 -1.28 14.06 -14.31
CA LEU A 121 -0.17 14.86 -13.80
C LEU A 121 0.98 13.97 -13.28
N MET A 122 0.66 12.87 -12.59
CA MET A 122 1.68 11.90 -12.16
C MET A 122 2.42 11.29 -13.36
N ALA A 123 1.69 10.88 -14.39
CA ALA A 123 2.27 10.28 -15.60
C ALA A 123 3.09 11.29 -16.43
N GLN A 124 2.72 12.58 -16.42
CA GLN A 124 3.38 13.64 -17.21
C GLN A 124 4.87 13.79 -16.84
N ASP A 125 5.21 13.71 -15.57
CA ASP A 125 6.57 13.94 -15.06
C ASP A 125 7.23 12.67 -14.48
N GLU A 126 6.75 11.48 -14.87
CA GLU A 126 7.18 10.18 -14.32
C GLU A 126 8.70 9.99 -14.37
N ASP A 127 9.33 10.23 -15.55
CA ASP A 127 10.78 10.11 -15.72
C ASP A 127 11.55 11.10 -14.84
N LYS A 128 11.02 12.31 -14.67
CA LYS A 128 11.64 13.35 -13.83
C LYS A 128 11.53 12.97 -12.35
N TRP A 129 10.38 12.43 -11.92
CA TRP A 129 10.21 11.91 -10.58
C TRP A 129 11.14 10.73 -10.32
N ALA A 130 11.30 9.82 -11.29
CA ALA A 130 12.25 8.72 -11.20
C ALA A 130 13.70 9.19 -11.03
N ALA A 131 14.10 10.24 -11.75
CA ALA A 131 15.43 10.84 -11.64
C ALA A 131 15.64 11.60 -10.30
N LEU A 132 14.61 12.29 -9.80
CA LEU A 132 14.66 13.01 -8.52
C LEU A 132 14.66 12.06 -7.32
N ARG A 133 13.88 10.97 -7.40
CA ARG A 133 13.66 9.97 -6.33
C ARG A 133 14.14 8.58 -6.75
N PRO A 134 15.46 8.39 -6.97
CA PRO A 134 16.01 7.07 -7.30
C PRO A 134 15.92 6.07 -6.13
N ASP A 135 15.65 6.56 -4.92
CA ASP A 135 15.35 5.81 -3.72
C ASP A 135 13.99 5.11 -3.76
N MET A 136 13.04 5.59 -4.58
CA MET A 136 11.73 4.97 -4.77
C MET A 136 11.78 3.88 -5.84
N VAL A 137 11.65 2.63 -5.42
CA VAL A 137 11.76 1.44 -6.29
C VAL A 137 10.43 1.00 -6.89
N GLY A 138 9.33 1.61 -6.47
CA GLY A 138 8.01 1.38 -7.06
C GLY A 138 6.88 2.01 -6.25
N SER A 139 5.69 1.97 -6.82
CA SER A 139 4.47 2.37 -6.14
C SER A 139 3.23 1.62 -6.64
N VAL A 140 2.21 1.58 -5.80
CA VAL A 140 0.87 1.10 -6.12
C VAL A 140 -0.13 2.15 -5.69
N VAL A 141 -0.88 2.71 -6.64
CA VAL A 141 -1.96 3.66 -6.38
C VAL A 141 -3.30 2.95 -6.48
N ILE A 142 -4.11 3.06 -5.47
CA ILE A 142 -5.42 2.42 -5.31
C ILE A 142 -6.45 3.53 -5.21
N GLY A 143 -7.30 3.67 -6.22
CA GLY A 143 -8.42 4.62 -6.22
C GLY A 143 -9.59 4.05 -5.41
N HIS A 144 -10.34 4.94 -4.74
CA HIS A 144 -11.54 4.61 -3.98
C HIS A 144 -12.66 5.59 -4.31
N ASP A 145 -13.88 5.29 -3.89
CA ASP A 145 -15.04 6.14 -4.12
C ASP A 145 -14.86 7.55 -3.55
N GLY A 146 -15.48 8.53 -4.23
CA GLY A 146 -15.47 9.94 -3.82
C GLY A 146 -14.10 10.61 -3.93
N GLY A 147 -13.23 10.09 -4.80
CA GLY A 147 -11.89 10.66 -5.06
C GLY A 147 -10.85 10.34 -3.97
N ALA A 148 -11.17 9.47 -3.01
CA ALA A 148 -10.18 9.00 -2.04
C ALA A 148 -9.17 8.08 -2.73
N TYR A 149 -7.94 8.02 -2.21
CA TYR A 149 -6.90 7.13 -2.73
C TYR A 149 -6.00 6.63 -1.61
N THR A 150 -5.37 5.50 -1.87
CA THR A 150 -4.25 4.96 -1.10
C THR A 150 -3.07 4.76 -2.04
N MET A 151 -1.91 5.28 -1.68
CA MET A 151 -0.67 5.08 -2.44
C MET A 151 0.35 4.35 -1.56
N VAL A 152 0.79 3.19 -2.01
CA VAL A 152 1.86 2.41 -1.38
C VAL A 152 3.15 2.73 -2.11
N MET A 153 4.14 3.26 -1.42
CA MET A 153 5.44 3.65 -1.96
C MET A 153 6.54 2.79 -1.35
N TYR A 154 7.38 2.22 -2.20
CA TYR A 154 8.47 1.34 -1.83
C TYR A 154 9.80 2.08 -1.96
N PHE A 155 10.62 2.07 -0.90
CA PHE A 155 11.90 2.77 -0.86
C PHE A 155 13.04 1.82 -0.48
N THR A 156 14.23 2.14 -0.94
CA THR A 156 15.46 1.41 -0.61
C THR A 156 15.70 1.35 0.90
N SER A 157 15.50 2.47 1.59
CA SER A 157 15.57 2.57 3.06
C SER A 157 14.76 3.76 3.58
N GLU A 158 14.48 3.81 4.89
CA GLU A 158 13.87 4.99 5.52
C GLU A 158 14.79 6.21 5.40
N ALA A 159 16.10 6.04 5.57
CA ALA A 159 17.07 7.14 5.48
C ALA A 159 17.05 7.79 4.09
N ASP A 160 17.08 6.97 3.02
CA ASP A 160 17.03 7.47 1.64
C ASP A 160 15.69 8.15 1.35
N ALA A 161 14.57 7.60 1.86
CA ALA A 161 13.25 8.21 1.72
C ALA A 161 13.20 9.61 2.35
N ARG A 162 13.73 9.77 3.58
CA ARG A 162 13.78 11.08 4.28
C ARG A 162 14.72 12.07 3.59
N GLU A 163 15.87 11.61 3.09
CA GLU A 163 16.73 12.45 2.26
C GLU A 163 15.99 12.91 0.99
N GLY A 164 15.31 11.99 0.33
CA GLY A 164 14.53 12.28 -0.88
C GLY A 164 13.39 13.27 -0.64
N GLU A 165 12.68 13.18 0.49
CA GLU A 165 11.63 14.13 0.89
C GLU A 165 12.18 15.56 1.08
N GLY A 166 13.45 15.70 1.49
CA GLY A 166 14.12 16.99 1.66
C GLY A 166 14.64 17.63 0.38
N LYS A 167 14.61 16.94 -0.76
CA LYS A 167 15.10 17.48 -2.04
C LYS A 167 14.20 18.60 -2.55
N GLU A 168 14.83 19.65 -3.06
CA GLU A 168 14.10 20.74 -3.71
C GLU A 168 13.52 20.25 -5.05
N VAL A 169 12.22 20.48 -5.26
CA VAL A 169 11.56 20.15 -6.52
C VAL A 169 12.08 21.07 -7.64
N PRO A 170 12.59 20.52 -8.76
CA PRO A 170 13.09 21.28 -9.89
C PRO A 170 12.06 22.28 -10.43
N PRO A 171 12.49 23.45 -10.93
CA PRO A 171 11.57 24.50 -11.41
C PRO A 171 10.58 24.02 -12.49
N ASP A 172 10.99 23.11 -13.35
CA ASP A 172 10.18 22.55 -14.45
C ASP A 172 9.13 21.54 -13.98
N MET A 173 9.21 21.07 -12.72
CA MET A 173 8.21 20.19 -12.08
C MET A 173 7.29 20.94 -11.10
N ARG A 174 7.66 22.19 -10.72
CA ARG A 174 6.89 22.94 -9.71
C ARG A 174 5.45 23.20 -10.13
N ALA A 175 5.22 23.52 -11.41
CA ALA A 175 3.88 23.78 -11.92
C ALA A 175 2.97 22.56 -11.81
N THR A 176 3.47 21.37 -12.15
CA THR A 176 2.76 20.09 -11.99
C THR A 176 2.44 19.82 -10.53
N MET A 177 3.42 20.02 -9.64
CA MET A 177 3.24 19.83 -8.20
C MET A 177 2.21 20.81 -7.60
N GLU A 178 2.24 22.08 -8.00
CA GLU A 178 1.24 23.07 -7.57
C GLU A 178 -0.17 22.71 -8.04
N GLU A 179 -0.30 22.19 -9.26
CA GLU A 179 -1.58 21.71 -9.78
C GLU A 179 -2.06 20.49 -8.99
N MET A 180 -1.18 19.51 -8.71
CA MET A 180 -1.49 18.37 -7.84
C MET A 180 -1.98 18.81 -6.46
N ASN A 181 -1.29 19.77 -5.84
CA ASN A 181 -1.67 20.28 -4.53
C ASN A 181 -3.06 20.96 -4.52
N LYS A 182 -3.46 21.63 -5.61
CA LYS A 182 -4.81 22.22 -5.75
C LYS A 182 -5.90 21.17 -5.87
N LEU A 183 -5.58 19.97 -6.34
CA LEU A 183 -6.52 18.85 -6.42
C LEU A 183 -6.71 18.14 -5.07
N SER A 184 -5.77 18.32 -4.13
CA SER A 184 -5.80 17.64 -2.82
C SER A 184 -6.87 18.27 -1.92
N VAL A 185 -7.59 17.43 -1.18
CA VAL A 185 -8.66 17.82 -0.25
C VAL A 185 -8.37 17.26 1.14
N GLY A 186 -8.40 18.17 2.13
CA GLY A 186 -8.18 17.79 3.52
C GLY A 186 -6.73 17.45 3.83
N GLU A 187 -6.53 16.73 4.93
CA GLU A 187 -5.22 16.26 5.37
C GLU A 187 -4.87 14.93 4.71
N THR A 188 -3.60 14.75 4.40
CA THR A 188 -3.04 13.47 3.94
C THR A 188 -2.55 12.70 5.15
N GLU A 189 -2.94 11.44 5.25
CA GLU A 189 -2.52 10.53 6.31
C GLU A 189 -1.36 9.66 5.82
N PHE A 190 -0.35 9.45 6.69
CA PHE A 190 0.82 8.64 6.38
C PHE A 190 0.96 7.48 7.37
N PHE A 191 1.36 6.33 6.83
CA PHE A 191 1.71 5.11 7.56
C PHE A 191 3.15 4.76 7.19
N ASP A 192 4.07 4.97 8.11
CA ASP A 192 5.47 4.61 7.96
C ASP A 192 5.70 3.19 8.45
N LEU A 193 6.02 2.29 7.53
CA LEU A 193 6.29 0.90 7.83
C LEU A 193 7.80 0.66 7.78
N LYS A 194 8.44 0.78 8.94
CA LYS A 194 9.90 0.59 9.10
C LYS A 194 10.34 -0.87 8.99
N GLN A 195 9.41 -1.79 9.21
CA GLN A 195 9.59 -3.22 9.07
C GLN A 195 8.43 -3.78 8.23
N PRO A 196 8.34 -3.43 6.94
CA PRO A 196 7.24 -3.86 6.11
C PRO A 196 7.25 -5.39 5.93
N ALA A 197 6.06 -5.99 5.97
CA ALA A 197 5.86 -7.37 5.57
C ALA A 197 5.47 -7.38 4.09
N MET A 198 6.45 -7.65 3.23
CA MET A 198 6.21 -7.88 1.81
C MET A 198 6.20 -9.37 1.55
N ARG A 199 5.18 -9.83 0.84
CA ARG A 199 4.97 -11.25 0.54
C ARG A 199 4.51 -11.39 -0.89
N SER A 200 5.19 -12.26 -1.64
CA SER A 200 4.87 -12.59 -3.03
C SER A 200 4.74 -14.11 -3.20
N PRO A 201 3.98 -14.58 -4.21
CA PRO A 201 3.97 -15.99 -4.57
C PRO A 201 5.38 -16.49 -4.91
N THR A 202 5.74 -17.67 -4.44
CA THR A 202 7.00 -18.36 -4.80
C THR A 202 6.87 -19.11 -6.12
#